data_4074ee364ac066be54e606b6948ff99f
#
_entry.id   4074ee364ac066be54e606b6948ff99f
#
_cell.length_a   1.000
_cell.length_b   1.000
_cell.length_c   1.000
_cell.angle_alpha   90.00
_cell.angle_beta   90.00
_cell.angle_gamma   90.00
#
_symmetry.space_group_name_H-M   'P 1'
#
loop_
_entity.id
_entity.type
_entity.pdbx_description
1 polymer ?
#
loop_
_entity_poly.entity_id
_entity_poly.type
_entity_poly.pdbx_seq_one_letter_code
_entity_poly.pdbx_strand_id
1 'polypeptide(L)'
;MKLAFVIQRYGAEVLGGSEHLCRLVAERLSANHDVEVLTSCARDYITWKNEYPEGADRIRGVTVRRFAVAATRDIAAFNALSERIYDKPHSPADEMEWLKQQGPWVPGLIEYLRRQNQQYDVLVFFTYLYAPTVLGVEVAPARSIVVPTAHDEPAIRLEIFKDVFRKPAALCYLTDSERRFVEIQFPERPLLEETVGVGVDLPQQQPYPRMAAVAEDDAARAGSSNPGPRDAAAGDEEPARDYPSHLMARGSVFRRRHRLYGPILLYGGRIDPGKGCEELIQYFSQYVKAGGDATLVLMGVKLMPLPEEPFVRFAGLLSDRERHQAFEAATVVSCPSPYESLSLLALESFAAGTPVLANARSAVLVEHCVKSNAGLYYADGDEFTEALSLMVRDERLRMALGRNGRDYIRSNYRWDVVLGKWDRLFAKLRNAR
;
A
#
# COMPACT_ATOMS: atom_id res chain seq x y z
N MET A 1 -12.59 22.97 -10.22
CA MET A 1 -12.98 23.16 -8.81
C MET A 1 -11.73 23.46 -8.00
N LYS A 2 -11.86 24.19 -6.91
CA LYS A 2 -10.78 24.36 -5.93
C LYS A 2 -10.98 23.39 -4.77
N LEU A 3 -10.04 22.49 -4.56
CA LEU A 3 -10.10 21.38 -3.59
C LEU A 3 -9.05 21.58 -2.50
N ALA A 4 -9.40 21.41 -1.24
CA ALA A 4 -8.44 21.28 -0.16
C ALA A 4 -8.36 19.81 0.28
N PHE A 5 -7.18 19.24 0.26
CA PHE A 5 -6.89 17.92 0.80
C PHE A 5 -6.26 18.06 2.17
N VAL A 6 -6.86 17.50 3.19
CA VAL A 6 -6.40 17.60 4.57
C VAL A 6 -5.87 16.24 5.01
N ILE A 7 -4.61 16.21 5.41
CA ILE A 7 -3.93 14.99 5.85
C ILE A 7 -2.86 15.32 6.91
N GLN A 8 -2.59 14.37 7.80
CA GLN A 8 -1.65 14.54 8.91
C GLN A 8 -0.20 14.85 8.49
N ARG A 9 0.28 14.26 7.38
CA ARG A 9 1.64 14.47 6.81
C ARG A 9 1.58 14.43 5.30
N TYR A 10 2.43 15.20 4.63
CA TYR A 10 2.55 15.18 3.17
C TYR A 10 3.96 15.55 2.72
N GLY A 11 4.55 14.73 1.85
CA GLY A 11 5.88 14.93 1.26
C GLY A 11 6.21 13.86 0.23
N ALA A 12 7.17 14.13 -0.64
CA ALA A 12 7.64 13.14 -1.63
C ALA A 12 8.31 11.94 -0.97
N GLU A 13 8.96 12.17 0.16
CA GLU A 13 9.70 11.21 0.98
C GLU A 13 8.89 10.69 2.18
N VAL A 14 7.66 11.17 2.39
CA VAL A 14 6.81 10.69 3.48
C VAL A 14 6.29 9.30 3.15
N LEU A 15 6.66 8.34 4.00
CA LEU A 15 6.28 6.95 3.87
C LEU A 15 5.08 6.64 4.77
N GLY A 16 3.98 6.22 4.18
CA GLY A 16 2.74 5.82 4.85
C GLY A 16 1.67 5.52 3.81
N GLY A 17 0.79 4.56 4.10
CA GLY A 17 -0.25 4.13 3.15
C GLY A 17 -1.22 5.25 2.79
N SER A 18 -1.80 5.91 3.79
CA SER A 18 -2.75 7.00 3.61
C SER A 18 -2.12 8.25 3.01
N GLU A 19 -0.88 8.57 3.41
CA GLU A 19 -0.13 9.71 2.87
C GLU A 19 0.24 9.49 1.40
N HIS A 20 0.69 8.30 1.06
CA HIS A 20 0.98 7.93 -0.32
C HIS A 20 -0.29 7.95 -1.18
N LEU A 21 -1.39 7.40 -0.68
CA LEU A 21 -2.71 7.45 -1.30
C LEU A 21 -3.16 8.90 -1.57
N CYS A 22 -3.14 9.75 -0.54
CA CYS A 22 -3.50 11.16 -0.66
C CYS A 22 -2.65 11.86 -1.73
N ARG A 23 -1.34 11.61 -1.73
CA ARG A 23 -0.41 12.19 -2.69
C ARG A 23 -0.72 11.76 -4.12
N LEU A 24 -0.92 10.46 -4.36
CA LEU A 24 -1.26 9.94 -5.69
C LEU A 24 -2.54 10.57 -6.24
N VAL A 25 -3.59 10.67 -5.40
CA VAL A 25 -4.88 11.26 -5.80
C VAL A 25 -4.74 12.77 -6.04
N ALA A 26 -4.05 13.50 -5.14
CA ALA A 26 -3.83 14.95 -5.28
C ALA A 26 -3.05 15.30 -6.55
N GLU A 27 -1.94 14.59 -6.82
CA GLU A 27 -1.12 14.78 -8.01
C GLU A 27 -1.92 14.53 -9.31
N ARG A 28 -2.81 13.52 -9.34
CA ARG A 28 -3.62 13.21 -10.53
C ARG A 28 -4.79 14.19 -10.72
N LEU A 29 -5.47 14.54 -9.65
CA LEU A 29 -6.59 15.50 -9.73
C LEU A 29 -6.11 16.93 -10.04
N SER A 30 -4.87 17.28 -9.71
CA SER A 30 -4.31 18.61 -10.02
C SER A 30 -4.20 18.91 -11.51
N ALA A 31 -4.32 17.91 -12.39
CA ALA A 31 -4.39 18.10 -13.83
C ALA A 31 -5.69 18.83 -14.28
N ASN A 32 -6.79 18.64 -13.55
CA ASN A 32 -8.12 19.16 -13.93
C ASN A 32 -8.75 20.05 -12.84
N HIS A 33 -8.14 20.13 -11.65
CA HIS A 33 -8.63 20.86 -10.50
C HIS A 33 -7.52 21.70 -9.87
N ASP A 34 -7.88 22.79 -9.19
CA ASP A 34 -6.96 23.53 -8.33
C ASP A 34 -6.90 22.81 -6.97
N VAL A 35 -5.82 22.03 -6.74
CA VAL A 35 -5.66 21.23 -5.54
C VAL A 35 -4.62 21.84 -4.62
N GLU A 36 -5.02 22.12 -3.38
CA GLU A 36 -4.14 22.51 -2.29
C GLU A 36 -4.17 21.45 -1.17
N VAL A 37 -3.01 21.01 -0.71
CA VAL A 37 -2.89 20.10 0.43
C VAL A 37 -2.59 20.89 1.69
N LEU A 38 -3.40 20.71 2.73
CA LEU A 38 -3.25 21.29 4.05
C LEU A 38 -2.75 20.21 5.00
N THR A 39 -1.57 20.41 5.60
CA THR A 39 -0.89 19.36 6.37
C THR A 39 -0.04 19.92 7.49
N SER A 40 0.55 19.05 8.32
CA SER A 40 1.51 19.46 9.35
C SER A 40 2.92 19.67 8.81
N CYS A 41 3.78 20.28 9.63
CA CYS A 41 5.22 20.36 9.42
C CYS A 41 5.95 19.05 9.80
N ALA A 42 5.26 18.01 10.24
CA ALA A 42 5.87 16.77 10.63
C ALA A 42 6.22 15.88 9.41
N ARG A 43 7.36 15.24 9.49
CA ARG A 43 7.78 14.19 8.55
C ARG A 43 7.68 12.80 9.17
N ASP A 44 8.02 12.70 10.45
CA ASP A 44 7.91 11.48 11.24
C ASP A 44 6.53 11.36 11.92
N TYR A 45 5.95 10.15 11.92
CA TYR A 45 4.65 9.89 12.56
C TYR A 45 4.77 9.42 14.02
N ILE A 46 6.00 9.14 14.49
CA ILE A 46 6.23 8.68 15.87
C ILE A 46 6.21 9.87 16.82
N THR A 47 7.01 10.89 16.51
CA THR A 47 7.23 12.05 17.39
C THR A 47 6.46 13.30 16.96
N TRP A 48 6.04 13.40 15.73
CA TRP A 48 5.43 14.61 15.12
C TRP A 48 6.32 15.86 15.18
N LYS A 49 7.64 15.71 15.14
CA LYS A 49 8.55 16.86 15.07
C LYS A 49 8.30 17.70 13.84
N ASN A 50 8.38 19.03 14.01
CA ASN A 50 8.36 19.99 12.90
C ASN A 50 9.70 19.91 12.14
N GLU A 51 9.76 19.10 11.09
CA GLU A 51 10.96 18.92 10.25
C GLU A 51 10.88 19.71 8.93
N TYR A 52 9.66 20.05 8.50
CA TYR A 52 9.43 20.95 7.37
C TYR A 52 9.18 22.39 7.86
N PRO A 53 9.56 23.41 7.08
CA PRO A 53 9.19 24.78 7.37
C PRO A 53 7.68 24.98 7.26
N GLU A 54 7.13 25.88 8.10
CA GLU A 54 5.75 26.33 8.00
C GLU A 54 5.56 27.22 6.76
N GLY A 55 4.36 27.20 6.17
CA GLY A 55 4.01 28.00 5.01
C GLY A 55 3.66 27.19 3.78
N ALA A 56 3.65 27.85 2.61
CA ALA A 56 3.31 27.23 1.33
C ALA A 56 4.56 26.75 0.59
N ASP A 57 4.44 25.57 0.00
CA ASP A 57 5.47 24.91 -0.82
C ASP A 57 4.80 24.25 -2.04
N ARG A 58 5.58 23.71 -2.96
CA ARG A 58 5.08 23.01 -4.12
C ARG A 58 5.76 21.65 -4.29
N ILE A 59 4.97 20.58 -4.25
CA ILE A 59 5.47 19.21 -4.39
C ILE A 59 4.83 18.56 -5.61
N ARG A 60 5.63 18.17 -6.59
CA ARG A 60 5.19 17.53 -7.84
C ARG A 60 3.99 18.22 -8.51
N GLY A 61 4.00 19.56 -8.49
CA GLY A 61 2.96 20.38 -9.11
C GLY A 61 1.78 20.72 -8.20
N VAL A 62 1.64 20.10 -7.04
CA VAL A 62 0.57 20.38 -6.06
C VAL A 62 1.02 21.43 -5.05
N THR A 63 0.17 22.42 -4.75
CA THR A 63 0.41 23.38 -3.68
C THR A 63 0.22 22.71 -2.32
N VAL A 64 1.19 22.85 -1.43
CA VAL A 64 1.18 22.25 -0.09
C VAL A 64 1.35 23.35 0.95
N ARG A 65 0.40 23.47 1.85
CA ARG A 65 0.49 24.42 2.98
C ARG A 65 0.68 23.65 4.27
N ARG A 66 1.76 23.97 4.96
CA ARG A 66 2.17 23.34 6.22
C ARG A 66 1.92 24.25 7.40
N PHE A 67 1.51 23.62 8.49
CA PHE A 67 1.22 24.26 9.78
C PHE A 67 2.02 23.56 10.87
N ALA A 68 2.56 24.32 11.80
CA ALA A 68 3.34 23.81 12.90
C ALA A 68 2.51 22.91 13.82
N VAL A 69 3.08 21.77 14.18
CA VAL A 69 2.59 20.92 15.27
C VAL A 69 2.90 21.60 16.59
N ALA A 70 1.90 21.77 17.45
CA ALA A 70 2.04 22.51 18.69
C ALA A 70 2.84 21.77 19.78
N ALA A 71 2.83 20.44 19.75
CA ALA A 71 3.59 19.61 20.69
C ALA A 71 4.01 18.29 20.02
N THR A 72 5.22 17.83 20.34
CA THR A 72 5.70 16.49 19.95
C THR A 72 5.00 15.42 20.79
N ARG A 73 4.84 14.23 20.22
CA ARG A 73 4.27 13.09 20.91
C ARG A 73 5.30 12.39 21.78
N ASP A 74 4.93 12.15 23.03
CA ASP A 74 5.59 11.15 23.87
C ASP A 74 4.91 9.81 23.63
N ILE A 75 5.62 8.90 22.97
CA ILE A 75 5.06 7.61 22.57
C ILE A 75 4.76 6.71 23.78
N ALA A 76 5.54 6.78 24.84
CA ALA A 76 5.33 5.98 26.04
C ALA A 76 4.08 6.44 26.81
N ALA A 77 3.93 7.75 27.00
CA ALA A 77 2.74 8.34 27.60
C ALA A 77 1.48 8.07 26.76
N PHE A 78 1.57 8.19 25.43
CA PHE A 78 0.47 7.89 24.52
C PHE A 78 0.03 6.42 24.58
N ASN A 79 0.97 5.48 24.60
CA ASN A 79 0.66 4.05 24.68
C ASN A 79 -0.04 3.71 26.01
N ALA A 80 0.47 4.23 27.14
CA ALA A 80 -0.16 4.04 28.45
C ALA A 80 -1.59 4.62 28.52
N LEU A 81 -1.80 5.81 27.90
CA LEU A 81 -3.13 6.39 27.79
C LEU A 81 -4.06 5.55 26.91
N SER A 82 -3.55 5.03 25.80
CA SER A 82 -4.31 4.18 24.86
C SER A 82 -4.78 2.89 25.52
N GLU A 83 -3.89 2.17 26.24
CA GLU A 83 -4.25 0.97 26.99
C GLU A 83 -5.36 1.27 28.01
N ARG A 84 -5.24 2.39 28.74
CA ARG A 84 -6.26 2.79 29.72
C ARG A 84 -7.61 3.06 29.08
N ILE A 85 -7.64 3.78 27.94
CA ILE A 85 -8.88 4.19 27.25
C ILE A 85 -9.57 3.02 26.57
N TYR A 86 -8.80 2.08 25.99
CA TYR A 86 -9.40 0.95 25.30
C TYR A 86 -10.01 -0.08 26.24
N ASP A 87 -9.45 -0.24 27.45
CA ASP A 87 -9.83 -1.30 28.38
C ASP A 87 -10.73 -0.83 29.54
N LYS A 88 -10.84 0.47 29.79
CA LYS A 88 -11.54 1.00 30.97
C LYS A 88 -12.56 2.08 30.59
N PRO A 89 -13.61 2.25 31.42
CA PRO A 89 -14.51 3.39 31.30
C PRO A 89 -13.73 4.71 31.34
N HIS A 90 -14.08 5.62 30.44
CA HIS A 90 -13.42 6.90 30.27
C HIS A 90 -14.44 7.99 29.89
N SER A 91 -14.04 9.25 30.00
CA SER A 91 -14.88 10.40 29.66
C SER A 91 -14.60 10.94 28.25
N PRO A 92 -15.49 11.76 27.67
CA PRO A 92 -15.19 12.47 26.44
C PRO A 92 -13.95 13.37 26.51
N ALA A 93 -13.62 13.88 27.71
CA ALA A 93 -12.40 14.66 27.91
C ALA A 93 -11.13 13.80 27.81
N ASP A 94 -11.19 12.53 28.25
CA ASP A 94 -10.10 11.58 28.09
C ASP A 94 -9.88 11.24 26.60
N GLU A 95 -10.94 11.08 25.81
CA GLU A 95 -10.84 10.85 24.36
C GLU A 95 -10.25 12.06 23.63
N MET A 96 -10.61 13.28 24.03
CA MET A 96 -10.01 14.49 23.48
C MET A 96 -8.53 14.61 23.84
N GLU A 97 -8.15 14.23 25.05
CA GLU A 97 -6.73 14.16 25.45
C GLU A 97 -5.98 13.09 24.66
N TRP A 98 -6.60 11.92 24.48
CA TRP A 98 -6.06 10.87 23.61
C TRP A 98 -5.84 11.36 22.18
N LEU A 99 -6.80 12.08 21.58
CA LEU A 99 -6.69 12.64 20.25
C LEU A 99 -5.54 13.66 20.13
N LYS A 100 -5.33 14.48 21.19
CA LYS A 100 -4.20 15.41 21.23
C LYS A 100 -2.86 14.68 21.28
N GLN A 101 -2.75 13.63 22.11
CA GLN A 101 -1.53 12.84 22.24
C GLN A 101 -1.30 11.95 21.01
N GLN A 102 -2.34 11.43 20.36
CA GLN A 102 -2.24 10.76 19.06
C GLN A 102 -1.59 11.69 18.03
N GLY A 103 -1.99 12.95 18.02
CA GLY A 103 -1.44 13.95 17.11
C GLY A 103 -1.74 13.68 15.63
N PRO A 104 -1.16 14.47 14.71
CA PRO A 104 -0.48 15.71 15.04
C PRO A 104 -1.48 16.76 15.56
N TRP A 105 -1.17 17.45 16.64
CA TRP A 105 -2.01 18.53 17.14
C TRP A 105 -1.63 19.84 16.46
N VAL A 106 -2.47 20.28 15.53
CA VAL A 106 -2.17 21.40 14.58
C VAL A 106 -3.27 22.45 14.63
N PRO A 107 -3.37 23.26 15.71
CA PRO A 107 -4.42 24.26 15.89
C PRO A 107 -4.41 25.32 14.77
N GLY A 108 -3.24 25.68 14.25
CA GLY A 108 -3.12 26.65 13.14
C GLY A 108 -3.81 26.18 11.85
N LEU A 109 -3.83 24.88 11.55
CA LEU A 109 -4.56 24.32 10.42
C LEU A 109 -6.07 24.48 10.60
N ILE A 110 -6.58 24.19 11.78
CA ILE A 110 -8.02 24.32 12.07
C ILE A 110 -8.45 25.80 12.03
N GLU A 111 -7.64 26.70 12.56
CA GLU A 111 -7.91 28.14 12.47
C GLU A 111 -7.88 28.63 11.03
N TYR A 112 -6.93 28.16 10.23
CA TYR A 112 -6.88 28.45 8.80
C TYR A 112 -8.15 27.97 8.09
N LEU A 113 -8.60 26.72 8.34
CA LEU A 113 -9.85 26.21 7.79
C LEU A 113 -11.05 27.09 8.20
N ARG A 114 -11.17 27.48 9.46
CA ARG A 114 -12.26 28.36 9.93
C ARG A 114 -12.31 29.67 9.16
N ARG A 115 -11.17 30.29 8.88
CA ARG A 115 -11.06 31.56 8.18
C ARG A 115 -11.19 31.44 6.66
N GLN A 116 -10.71 30.34 6.07
CA GLN A 116 -10.48 30.23 4.64
C GLN A 116 -11.31 29.14 3.93
N ASN A 117 -12.15 28.38 4.65
CA ASN A 117 -12.89 27.27 4.04
C ASN A 117 -13.76 27.70 2.84
N GLN A 118 -14.23 28.95 2.81
CA GLN A 118 -15.09 29.47 1.74
C GLN A 118 -14.39 29.55 0.38
N GLN A 119 -13.07 29.58 0.34
CA GLN A 119 -12.33 29.58 -0.93
C GLN A 119 -12.29 28.21 -1.61
N TYR A 120 -12.66 27.13 -0.92
CA TYR A 120 -12.66 25.78 -1.45
C TYR A 120 -14.07 25.29 -1.78
N ASP A 121 -14.21 24.68 -2.94
CA ASP A 121 -15.46 24.03 -3.32
C ASP A 121 -15.71 22.78 -2.49
N VAL A 122 -14.66 21.99 -2.22
CA VAL A 122 -14.71 20.74 -1.45
C VAL A 122 -13.48 20.63 -0.56
N LEU A 123 -13.68 20.13 0.66
CA LEU A 123 -12.65 19.70 1.60
C LEU A 123 -12.62 18.18 1.63
N VAL A 124 -11.48 17.56 1.35
CA VAL A 124 -11.30 16.12 1.37
C VAL A 124 -10.35 15.74 2.49
N PHE A 125 -10.85 15.03 3.48
CA PHE A 125 -10.10 14.60 4.66
C PHE A 125 -9.66 13.16 4.50
N PHE A 126 -8.36 12.89 4.66
CA PHE A 126 -7.80 11.55 4.58
C PHE A 126 -7.52 11.01 5.97
N THR A 127 -7.97 9.78 6.19
CA THR A 127 -7.95 9.02 7.45
C THR A 127 -8.76 9.65 8.59
N TYR A 128 -9.57 8.83 9.25
CA TYR A 128 -10.45 9.27 10.34
C TYR A 128 -9.69 9.59 11.63
N LEU A 129 -8.52 8.94 11.83
CA LEU A 129 -7.85 8.72 13.12
C LEU A 129 -7.23 9.97 13.75
N TYR A 130 -7.01 11.05 12.99
CA TYR A 130 -6.17 12.18 13.42
C TYR A 130 -6.94 13.48 13.64
N ALA A 131 -6.43 14.31 14.56
CA ALA A 131 -7.02 15.58 14.93
C ALA A 131 -7.37 16.51 13.75
N PRO A 132 -6.56 16.63 12.67
CA PRO A 132 -6.93 17.44 11.51
C PRO A 132 -8.24 17.01 10.86
N THR A 133 -8.57 15.73 10.82
CA THR A 133 -9.84 15.23 10.28
C THR A 133 -10.98 15.44 11.28
N VAL A 134 -10.81 14.99 12.54
CA VAL A 134 -11.85 15.11 13.59
C VAL A 134 -12.33 16.55 13.76
N LEU A 135 -11.39 17.47 13.88
CA LEU A 135 -11.72 18.89 14.10
C LEU A 135 -12.02 19.62 12.79
N GLY A 136 -11.43 19.21 11.69
CA GLY A 136 -11.57 19.87 10.40
C GLY A 136 -12.94 19.66 9.74
N VAL A 137 -13.51 18.44 9.85
CA VAL A 137 -14.86 18.12 9.33
C VAL A 137 -15.92 19.04 9.94
N GLU A 138 -15.77 19.41 11.21
CA GLU A 138 -16.69 20.31 11.93
C GLU A 138 -16.76 21.73 11.33
N VAL A 139 -15.72 22.15 10.61
CA VAL A 139 -15.64 23.52 10.09
C VAL A 139 -16.60 23.75 8.92
N ALA A 140 -16.75 22.76 8.03
CA ALA A 140 -17.61 22.89 6.87
C ALA A 140 -18.17 21.52 6.45
N PRO A 141 -18.98 20.85 7.30
CA PRO A 141 -19.42 19.49 7.09
C PRO A 141 -20.16 19.30 5.75
N ALA A 142 -21.01 20.26 5.34
CA ALA A 142 -21.74 20.21 4.07
C ALA A 142 -20.85 20.24 2.80
N ARG A 143 -19.55 20.49 2.94
CA ARG A 143 -18.56 20.50 1.85
C ARG A 143 -17.43 19.51 2.09
N SER A 144 -17.54 18.72 3.14
CA SER A 144 -16.52 17.76 3.54
C SER A 144 -16.79 16.37 2.96
N ILE A 145 -15.77 15.78 2.39
CA ILE A 145 -15.69 14.36 2.04
C ILE A 145 -14.65 13.74 2.96
N VAL A 146 -14.94 12.59 3.56
CA VAL A 146 -13.95 11.83 4.32
C VAL A 146 -13.58 10.57 3.56
N VAL A 147 -12.28 10.33 3.40
CA VAL A 147 -11.68 9.07 2.96
C VAL A 147 -11.18 8.36 4.23
N PRO A 148 -11.95 7.46 4.82
CA PRO A 148 -11.71 7.04 6.19
C PRO A 148 -10.42 6.25 6.37
N THR A 149 -10.05 5.43 5.41
CA THR A 149 -8.99 4.40 5.54
C THR A 149 -9.21 3.50 6.76
N ALA A 150 -10.48 3.17 7.00
CA ALA A 150 -10.93 2.49 8.21
C ALA A 150 -10.67 0.97 8.16
N HIS A 151 -10.36 0.42 9.32
CA HIS A 151 -10.26 -1.01 9.55
C HIS A 151 -10.56 -1.30 11.02
N ASP A 152 -10.73 -2.58 11.37
CA ASP A 152 -11.11 -2.98 12.72
C ASP A 152 -9.92 -2.85 13.69
N GLU A 153 -9.78 -1.67 14.28
CA GLU A 153 -8.78 -1.35 15.31
C GLU A 153 -9.47 -0.77 16.56
N PRO A 154 -8.86 -0.86 17.76
CA PRO A 154 -9.50 -0.40 18.99
C PRO A 154 -9.94 1.05 18.96
N ALA A 155 -9.15 1.93 18.36
CA ALA A 155 -9.42 3.37 18.31
C ALA A 155 -10.75 3.73 17.64
N ILE A 156 -11.17 2.97 16.60
CA ILE A 156 -12.38 3.31 15.83
C ILE A 156 -13.67 3.26 16.68
N ARG A 157 -13.62 2.61 17.85
CA ARG A 157 -14.75 2.48 18.76
C ARG A 157 -14.92 3.66 19.71
N LEU A 158 -13.98 4.62 19.70
CA LEU A 158 -14.08 5.82 20.52
C LEU A 158 -15.21 6.73 20.01
N GLU A 159 -15.94 7.33 20.95
CA GLU A 159 -17.09 8.20 20.67
C GLU A 159 -16.71 9.43 19.82
N ILE A 160 -15.48 9.93 20.00
CA ILE A 160 -14.97 11.10 19.29
C ILE A 160 -14.98 10.95 17.77
N PHE A 161 -14.98 9.71 17.24
CA PHE A 161 -15.01 9.45 15.82
C PHE A 161 -16.41 9.38 15.21
N LYS A 162 -17.47 9.25 16.02
CA LYS A 162 -18.84 9.18 15.49
C LYS A 162 -19.18 10.32 14.55
N ASP A 163 -18.81 11.53 14.91
CA ASP A 163 -19.08 12.72 14.12
C ASP A 163 -18.28 12.79 12.81
N VAL A 164 -17.10 12.17 12.76
CA VAL A 164 -16.31 12.03 11.51
C VAL A 164 -17.04 11.22 10.46
N PHE A 165 -17.82 10.21 10.88
CA PHE A 165 -18.59 9.37 9.99
C PHE A 165 -20.02 9.86 9.75
N ARG A 166 -20.59 10.69 10.64
CA ARG A 166 -21.97 11.17 10.56
C ARG A 166 -22.11 12.50 9.85
N LYS A 167 -21.21 13.47 10.11
CA LYS A 167 -21.37 14.88 9.72
C LYS A 167 -20.92 15.25 8.31
N PRO A 168 -19.92 14.60 7.70
CA PRO A 168 -19.47 15.01 6.36
C PRO A 168 -20.60 14.83 5.35
N ALA A 169 -20.52 15.59 4.25
CA ALA A 169 -21.50 15.49 3.18
C ALA A 169 -21.37 14.17 2.40
N ALA A 170 -20.20 13.55 2.41
CA ALA A 170 -19.96 12.27 1.75
C ALA A 170 -18.86 11.45 2.42
N LEU A 171 -18.94 10.12 2.28
CA LEU A 171 -17.87 9.18 2.57
C LEU A 171 -17.35 8.56 1.27
N CYS A 172 -16.04 8.46 1.16
CA CYS A 172 -15.33 7.94 0.00
C CYS A 172 -14.47 6.76 0.43
N TYR A 173 -14.91 5.55 0.16
CA TYR A 173 -14.26 4.32 0.57
C TYR A 173 -13.21 3.85 -0.45
N LEU A 174 -12.26 3.08 0.02
CA LEU A 174 -11.22 2.48 -0.81
C LEU A 174 -11.63 1.09 -1.33
N THR A 175 -12.41 0.35 -0.54
CA THR A 175 -12.91 -1.00 -0.86
C THR A 175 -14.34 -1.18 -0.37
N ASP A 176 -15.03 -2.18 -0.91
CA ASP A 176 -16.37 -2.50 -0.43
C ASP A 176 -16.35 -3.19 0.94
N SER A 177 -15.23 -3.83 1.31
CA SER A 177 -15.03 -4.36 2.67
C SER A 177 -14.89 -3.24 3.69
N GLU A 178 -14.14 -2.19 3.40
CA GLU A 178 -14.08 -0.99 4.24
C GLU A 178 -15.48 -0.37 4.40
N ARG A 179 -16.19 -0.23 3.28
CA ARG A 179 -17.56 0.30 3.28
C ARG A 179 -18.47 -0.53 4.20
N ARG A 180 -18.53 -1.84 4.03
CA ARG A 180 -19.35 -2.73 4.87
C ARG A 180 -18.98 -2.66 6.34
N PHE A 181 -17.68 -2.58 6.64
CA PHE A 181 -17.20 -2.41 8.01
C PHE A 181 -17.73 -1.10 8.63
N VAL A 182 -17.59 0.01 7.92
CA VAL A 182 -18.09 1.32 8.38
C VAL A 182 -19.62 1.33 8.48
N GLU A 183 -20.34 0.68 7.56
CA GLU A 183 -21.80 0.53 7.60
C GLU A 183 -22.29 -0.16 8.88
N ILE A 184 -21.58 -1.17 9.32
CA ILE A 184 -21.89 -1.91 10.56
C ILE A 184 -21.55 -1.08 11.79
N GLN A 185 -20.36 -0.44 11.78
CA GLN A 185 -19.86 0.29 12.94
C GLN A 185 -20.59 1.63 13.16
N PHE A 186 -20.98 2.30 12.09
CA PHE A 186 -21.60 3.63 12.11
C PHE A 186 -22.89 3.63 11.30
N PRO A 187 -24.03 3.23 11.88
CA PRO A 187 -25.32 3.19 11.17
C PRO A 187 -25.81 4.59 10.76
N GLU A 188 -25.49 5.62 11.57
CA GLU A 188 -25.78 7.03 11.25
C GLU A 188 -24.65 7.61 10.41
N ARG A 189 -24.85 7.74 9.11
CA ARG A 189 -23.84 8.26 8.17
C ARG A 189 -24.51 9.00 7.00
N PRO A 190 -23.78 9.78 6.18
CA PRO A 190 -24.33 10.50 5.05
C PRO A 190 -24.90 9.54 3.99
N LEU A 191 -25.92 9.99 3.26
CA LEU A 191 -26.49 9.23 2.15
C LEU A 191 -25.58 9.16 0.92
N LEU A 192 -24.66 10.11 0.78
CA LEU A 192 -23.72 10.13 -0.33
C LEU A 192 -22.47 9.34 0.02
N GLU A 193 -22.34 8.17 -0.61
CA GLU A 193 -21.24 7.25 -0.42
C GLU A 193 -20.74 6.72 -1.77
N GLU A 194 -19.45 6.54 -1.90
CA GLU A 194 -18.85 5.99 -3.12
C GLU A 194 -17.63 5.13 -2.78
N THR A 195 -17.48 3.96 -3.39
CA THR A 195 -16.25 3.16 -3.32
C THR A 195 -15.38 3.54 -4.52
N VAL A 196 -14.37 4.36 -4.27
CA VAL A 196 -13.51 4.94 -5.33
C VAL A 196 -12.24 4.13 -5.54
N GLY A 197 -11.57 3.72 -4.46
CA GLY A 197 -10.25 3.09 -4.54
C GLY A 197 -9.12 4.08 -4.85
N VAL A 198 -8.03 3.57 -5.41
CA VAL A 198 -6.90 4.36 -5.91
C VAL A 198 -6.43 3.82 -7.25
N GLY A 199 -5.97 4.69 -8.14
CA GLY A 199 -5.40 4.25 -9.40
C GLY A 199 -4.01 3.64 -9.22
N VAL A 200 -3.71 2.66 -10.06
CA VAL A 200 -2.39 2.04 -10.16
C VAL A 200 -1.82 2.31 -11.55
N ASP A 201 -0.56 2.68 -11.60
CA ASP A 201 0.15 2.83 -12.88
C ASP A 201 0.41 1.44 -13.46
N LEU A 202 -0.16 1.20 -14.64
CA LEU A 202 0.14 -0.04 -15.36
C LEU A 202 1.56 0.04 -15.91
N PRO A 203 2.33 -1.07 -15.88
CA PRO A 203 3.59 -1.14 -16.57
C PRO A 203 3.36 -0.73 -18.02
N GLN A 204 4.18 0.20 -18.52
CA GLN A 204 4.20 0.45 -19.97
C GLN A 204 4.56 -0.89 -20.63
N GLN A 205 3.63 -1.43 -21.40
CA GLN A 205 3.92 -2.58 -22.24
C GLN A 205 4.99 -2.12 -23.25
N GLN A 206 6.25 -2.34 -22.92
CA GLN A 206 7.24 -2.43 -23.99
C GLN A 206 6.76 -3.59 -24.87
N PRO A 207 6.50 -3.35 -26.16
CA PRO A 207 6.22 -4.46 -27.05
C PRO A 207 7.37 -5.45 -26.88
N TYR A 208 7.05 -6.70 -26.54
CA TYR A 208 8.05 -7.76 -26.52
C TYR A 208 8.82 -7.65 -27.85
N PRO A 209 10.16 -7.63 -27.83
CA PRO A 209 10.88 -7.83 -29.06
C PRO A 209 10.32 -9.14 -29.63
N ARG A 210 9.60 -9.05 -30.76
CA ARG A 210 9.22 -10.24 -31.51
C ARG A 210 10.50 -11.03 -31.65
N MET A 211 10.54 -12.23 -31.11
CA MET A 211 11.61 -13.17 -31.45
C MET A 211 11.63 -13.19 -32.97
N ALA A 212 12.69 -12.61 -33.54
CA ALA A 212 12.94 -12.77 -34.95
C ALA A 212 12.91 -14.28 -35.20
N ALA A 213 12.03 -14.69 -36.10
CA ALA A 213 12.01 -16.06 -36.57
C ALA A 213 13.45 -16.42 -36.90
N VAL A 214 14.00 -17.42 -36.21
CA VAL A 214 15.27 -18.03 -36.61
C VAL A 214 14.99 -18.64 -37.96
N ALA A 215 15.42 -17.92 -38.99
CA ALA A 215 15.43 -18.48 -40.34
C ALA A 215 16.38 -19.67 -40.29
N GLU A 216 15.86 -20.80 -40.74
CA GLU A 216 16.63 -21.97 -41.06
C GLU A 216 17.70 -21.58 -42.08
N ASP A 217 18.96 -21.55 -41.64
CA ASP A 217 20.15 -21.57 -42.49
C ASP A 217 21.19 -22.47 -41.83
N ASP A 218 20.87 -23.77 -41.85
CA ASP A 218 21.80 -24.84 -41.62
C ASP A 218 22.13 -25.49 -42.94
N ALA A 219 23.08 -24.89 -43.66
CA ALA A 219 23.90 -25.64 -44.64
C ALA A 219 25.15 -24.81 -44.99
N ALA A 220 26.24 -25.22 -44.43
CA ALA A 220 27.62 -25.05 -44.88
C ALA A 220 28.57 -24.45 -43.84
N ARG A 221 29.27 -25.35 -43.15
CA ARG A 221 30.73 -25.35 -43.03
C ARG A 221 31.21 -26.40 -42.06
N ALA A 222 31.51 -27.58 -42.59
CA ALA A 222 32.44 -28.52 -42.02
C ALA A 222 33.88 -27.99 -42.18
N GLY A 223 34.70 -28.13 -41.14
CA GLY A 223 36.15 -27.90 -41.26
C GLY A 223 36.87 -27.70 -39.97
N SER A 224 37.40 -28.79 -39.39
CA SER A 224 38.67 -28.94 -38.68
C SER A 224 39.11 -28.01 -37.54
N SER A 225 39.39 -28.57 -36.42
CA SER A 225 40.68 -28.83 -35.76
C SER A 225 40.60 -28.73 -34.24
N ASN A 226 40.98 -29.83 -33.62
CA ASN A 226 41.26 -29.96 -32.19
C ASN A 226 42.63 -29.35 -31.87
N PRO A 227 42.87 -28.77 -30.69
CA PRO A 227 43.82 -29.39 -29.77
C PRO A 227 43.49 -29.25 -28.28
N GLY A 228 43.58 -30.34 -27.57
CA GLY A 228 44.24 -30.67 -26.36
C GLY A 228 44.03 -29.94 -25.00
N PRO A 229 44.18 -30.62 -23.90
CA PRO A 229 43.60 -30.26 -22.60
C PRO A 229 44.51 -29.28 -21.79
N ARG A 230 43.93 -28.44 -20.97
CA ARG A 230 44.60 -27.78 -19.85
C ARG A 230 43.75 -27.93 -18.59
N ASP A 231 44.44 -28.48 -17.58
CA ASP A 231 44.01 -28.58 -16.19
C ASP A 231 43.55 -27.22 -15.61
N ALA A 232 42.41 -27.23 -14.95
CA ALA A 232 42.06 -26.18 -14.00
C ALA A 232 41.25 -26.78 -12.87
N ALA A 233 41.61 -26.41 -11.69
CA ALA A 233 41.20 -26.86 -10.37
C ALA A 233 39.70 -26.90 -10.15
N ALA A 234 39.24 -27.93 -9.45
CA ALA A 234 37.91 -28.11 -8.93
C ALA A 234 37.58 -27.00 -7.89
N GLY A 235 36.66 -26.14 -8.22
CA GLY A 235 35.88 -25.35 -7.26
C GLY A 235 34.50 -25.98 -7.17
N ASP A 236 34.03 -26.20 -5.96
CA ASP A 236 32.69 -26.74 -5.67
C ASP A 236 31.60 -25.84 -6.28
N GLU A 237 31.22 -26.14 -7.51
CA GLU A 237 30.00 -25.59 -8.12
C GLU A 237 28.83 -26.48 -7.69
N GLU A 238 27.92 -25.93 -6.86
CA GLU A 238 26.59 -26.50 -6.66
C GLU A 238 25.94 -26.74 -8.05
N PRO A 239 25.27 -27.89 -8.25
CA PRO A 239 24.64 -28.18 -9.53
C PRO A 239 23.58 -27.11 -9.84
N ALA A 240 23.76 -26.39 -10.94
CA ALA A 240 22.79 -25.45 -11.47
C ALA A 240 21.46 -26.17 -11.68
N ARG A 241 20.47 -25.88 -10.81
CA ARG A 241 19.10 -26.37 -11.01
C ARG A 241 18.55 -25.72 -12.27
N ASP A 242 18.10 -26.53 -13.19
CA ASP A 242 17.56 -26.12 -14.49
C ASP A 242 16.17 -25.48 -14.30
N TYR A 243 16.16 -24.17 -14.01
CA TYR A 243 14.91 -23.40 -13.92
C TYR A 243 14.44 -22.99 -15.32
N PRO A 244 13.14 -23.06 -15.62
CA PRO A 244 12.60 -22.66 -16.92
C PRO A 244 13.02 -21.24 -17.31
N SER A 245 13.60 -21.09 -18.48
CA SER A 245 14.23 -19.84 -18.97
C SER A 245 13.31 -18.60 -18.99
N HIS A 246 11.98 -18.80 -19.10
CA HIS A 246 11.00 -17.72 -19.11
C HIS A 246 10.75 -17.10 -17.72
N LEU A 247 10.96 -17.84 -16.62
CA LEU A 247 10.94 -17.27 -15.26
C LEU A 247 12.13 -16.33 -15.01
N MET A 248 13.26 -16.60 -15.69
CA MET A 248 14.47 -15.78 -15.58
C MET A 248 14.39 -14.48 -16.40
N ALA A 249 13.52 -14.39 -17.41
CA ALA A 249 13.41 -13.19 -18.26
C ALA A 249 12.71 -12.03 -17.53
N ARG A 250 11.71 -12.32 -16.69
CA ARG A 250 10.98 -11.29 -15.93
C ARG A 250 11.77 -10.87 -14.70
N GLY A 251 11.96 -9.56 -14.53
CA GLY A 251 12.70 -9.00 -13.39
C GLY A 251 14.16 -9.45 -13.32
N SER A 252 14.77 -9.85 -14.46
CA SER A 252 16.14 -10.40 -14.51
C SER A 252 17.20 -9.44 -13.93
N VAL A 253 17.00 -8.14 -14.03
CA VAL A 253 17.89 -7.12 -13.44
C VAL A 253 17.84 -7.20 -11.92
N PHE A 254 16.65 -7.26 -11.34
CA PHE A 254 16.48 -7.38 -9.90
C PHE A 254 17.08 -8.71 -9.37
N ARG A 255 16.77 -9.83 -10.04
CA ARG A 255 17.28 -11.13 -9.67
C ARG A 255 18.83 -11.17 -9.65
N ARG A 256 19.49 -10.67 -10.69
CA ARG A 256 20.97 -10.61 -10.76
C ARG A 256 21.55 -9.72 -9.66
N ARG A 257 20.97 -8.53 -9.44
CA ARG A 257 21.43 -7.59 -8.42
C ARG A 257 21.41 -8.19 -7.01
N HIS A 258 20.37 -8.96 -6.69
CA HIS A 258 20.17 -9.56 -5.38
C HIS A 258 20.57 -11.03 -5.29
N ARG A 259 21.19 -11.60 -6.36
CA ARG A 259 21.65 -12.99 -6.44
C ARG A 259 20.53 -13.99 -6.11
N LEU A 260 19.38 -13.85 -6.77
CA LEU A 260 18.18 -14.64 -6.55
C LEU A 260 17.97 -15.61 -7.73
N TYR A 261 18.11 -16.91 -7.49
CA TYR A 261 18.12 -17.92 -8.54
C TYR A 261 16.91 -18.86 -8.54
N GLY A 262 16.10 -18.88 -7.50
CA GLY A 262 14.92 -19.73 -7.36
C GLY A 262 13.60 -18.98 -7.34
N PRO A 263 12.53 -19.64 -6.90
CA PRO A 263 11.25 -19.00 -6.60
C PRO A 263 11.41 -17.89 -5.54
N ILE A 264 10.65 -16.83 -5.66
CA ILE A 264 10.71 -15.68 -4.77
C ILE A 264 9.31 -15.43 -4.19
N LEU A 265 9.22 -15.45 -2.86
CA LEU A 265 8.13 -14.83 -2.13
C LEU A 265 8.53 -13.41 -1.78
N LEU A 266 7.86 -12.40 -2.34
CA LEU A 266 8.19 -10.99 -2.13
C LEU A 266 7.22 -10.35 -1.14
N TYR A 267 7.75 -9.59 -0.18
CA TYR A 267 6.97 -8.66 0.65
C TYR A 267 7.47 -7.24 0.43
N GLY A 268 6.58 -6.26 0.40
CA GLY A 268 6.90 -4.84 0.27
C GLY A 268 6.12 -3.95 1.23
N GLY A 269 6.84 -3.09 1.97
CA GLY A 269 6.23 -2.16 2.91
C GLY A 269 7.09 -1.91 4.15
N ARG A 270 6.45 -1.45 5.23
CA ARG A 270 7.13 -1.39 6.53
C ARG A 270 7.29 -2.82 7.05
N ILE A 271 8.49 -3.14 7.48
CA ILE A 271 8.81 -4.43 8.06
C ILE A 271 8.71 -4.29 9.58
N ASP A 272 7.51 -4.55 10.09
CA ASP A 272 7.17 -4.43 11.52
C ASP A 272 6.12 -5.50 11.91
N PRO A 273 5.94 -5.77 13.22
CA PRO A 273 4.98 -6.75 13.72
C PRO A 273 3.53 -6.40 13.34
N GLY A 274 3.16 -5.12 13.34
CA GLY A 274 1.81 -4.66 13.00
C GLY A 274 1.42 -4.93 11.55
N LYS A 275 2.42 -5.10 10.66
CA LYS A 275 2.24 -5.53 9.27
C LYS A 275 2.32 -7.05 9.08
N GLY A 276 2.37 -7.83 10.17
CA GLY A 276 2.40 -9.29 10.13
C GLY A 276 3.73 -9.89 9.69
N CYS A 277 4.82 -9.10 9.74
CA CYS A 277 6.14 -9.57 9.24
C CYS A 277 6.76 -10.65 10.12
N GLU A 278 6.52 -10.65 11.43
CA GLU A 278 7.00 -11.73 12.32
C GLU A 278 6.35 -13.06 11.96
N GLU A 279 5.03 -13.06 11.83
CA GLU A 279 4.25 -14.23 11.45
C GLU A 279 4.62 -14.72 10.03
N LEU A 280 4.81 -13.80 9.08
CA LEU A 280 5.30 -14.15 7.74
C LEU A 280 6.63 -14.89 7.80
N ILE A 281 7.60 -14.41 8.57
CA ILE A 281 8.92 -15.06 8.72
C ILE A 281 8.77 -16.42 9.37
N GLN A 282 7.92 -16.55 10.40
CA GLN A 282 7.63 -17.81 11.07
C GLN A 282 7.02 -18.83 10.11
N TYR A 283 5.97 -18.47 9.37
CA TYR A 283 5.30 -19.36 8.43
C TYR A 283 6.22 -19.72 7.25
N PHE A 284 7.02 -18.77 6.79
CA PHE A 284 8.00 -19.06 5.74
C PHE A 284 9.09 -20.03 6.23
N SER A 285 9.51 -19.95 7.49
CA SER A 285 10.43 -20.93 8.09
C SER A 285 9.80 -22.33 8.16
N GLN A 286 8.50 -22.43 8.43
CA GLN A 286 7.77 -23.72 8.38
C GLN A 286 7.76 -24.28 6.95
N TYR A 287 7.46 -23.44 5.94
CA TYR A 287 7.51 -23.83 4.53
C TYR A 287 8.88 -24.38 4.13
N VAL A 288 9.99 -23.73 4.53
CA VAL A 288 11.35 -24.22 4.22
C VAL A 288 11.64 -25.54 4.92
N LYS A 289 11.24 -25.70 6.20
CA LYS A 289 11.39 -26.98 6.94
C LYS A 289 10.59 -28.11 6.31
N ALA A 290 9.47 -27.81 5.65
CA ALA A 290 8.68 -28.76 4.89
C ALA A 290 9.27 -29.09 3.51
N GLY A 291 10.47 -28.58 3.17
CA GLY A 291 11.19 -28.84 1.91
C GLY A 291 10.94 -27.79 0.83
N GLY A 292 10.36 -26.65 1.17
CA GLY A 292 10.20 -25.53 0.23
C GLY A 292 11.55 -24.90 -0.14
N ASP A 293 11.70 -24.47 -1.40
CA ASP A 293 12.96 -23.99 -1.98
C ASP A 293 12.91 -22.49 -2.40
N ALA A 294 11.86 -21.76 -2.00
CA ALA A 294 11.75 -20.34 -2.29
C ALA A 294 12.65 -19.49 -1.40
N THR A 295 12.91 -18.25 -1.84
CA THR A 295 13.57 -17.20 -1.04
C THR A 295 12.54 -16.14 -0.66
N LEU A 296 12.49 -15.79 0.63
CA LEU A 296 11.72 -14.64 1.12
C LEU A 296 12.51 -13.36 0.91
N VAL A 297 12.00 -12.47 0.10
CA VAL A 297 12.59 -11.16 -0.17
C VAL A 297 11.73 -10.07 0.46
N LEU A 298 12.34 -9.26 1.33
CA LEU A 298 11.69 -8.16 2.03
C LEU A 298 12.21 -6.83 1.49
N MET A 299 11.32 -5.96 1.01
CA MET A 299 11.66 -4.60 0.56
C MET A 299 10.90 -3.54 1.34
N GLY A 300 11.57 -2.42 1.66
CA GLY A 300 10.97 -1.29 2.35
C GLY A 300 11.73 -0.85 3.59
N VAL A 301 11.01 -0.27 4.56
CA VAL A 301 11.61 0.26 5.80
C VAL A 301 11.65 -0.83 6.86
N LYS A 302 12.87 -1.14 7.33
CA LYS A 302 13.10 -2.13 8.39
C LYS A 302 12.93 -1.49 9.76
N LEU A 303 11.88 -1.87 10.49
CA LEU A 303 11.56 -1.40 11.85
C LEU A 303 11.64 -2.51 12.92
N MET A 304 12.03 -3.73 12.50
CA MET A 304 12.28 -4.86 13.40
C MET A 304 13.56 -5.60 12.96
N PRO A 305 14.24 -6.34 13.83
CA PRO A 305 15.35 -7.19 13.45
C PRO A 305 14.86 -8.30 12.48
N LEU A 306 15.72 -8.68 11.55
CA LEU A 306 15.48 -9.81 10.65
C LEU A 306 16.40 -10.96 11.03
N PRO A 307 15.96 -12.22 10.94
CA PRO A 307 16.82 -13.37 11.20
C PRO A 307 17.89 -13.50 10.12
N GLU A 308 19.07 -13.97 10.52
CA GLU A 308 20.20 -14.27 9.64
C GLU A 308 20.04 -15.67 9.01
N GLU A 309 18.96 -15.86 8.26
CA GLU A 309 18.65 -17.13 7.62
C GLU A 309 19.00 -17.09 6.12
N PRO A 310 19.52 -18.17 5.55
CA PRO A 310 19.95 -18.20 4.14
C PRO A 310 18.77 -17.99 3.17
N PHE A 311 17.55 -18.25 3.59
CA PHE A 311 16.34 -18.08 2.79
C PHE A 311 15.68 -16.70 2.97
N VAL A 312 16.21 -15.79 3.81
CA VAL A 312 15.70 -14.41 3.98
C VAL A 312 16.67 -13.42 3.33
N ARG A 313 16.15 -12.53 2.52
CA ARG A 313 16.91 -11.45 1.88
C ARG A 313 16.22 -10.10 2.10
N PHE A 314 16.99 -9.13 2.56
CA PHE A 314 16.54 -7.74 2.66
C PHE A 314 17.04 -6.95 1.46
N ALA A 315 16.11 -6.45 0.64
CA ALA A 315 16.41 -5.68 -0.57
C ALA A 315 16.54 -4.16 -0.31
N GLY A 316 16.16 -3.70 0.88
CA GLY A 316 16.21 -2.28 1.24
C GLY A 316 15.00 -1.48 0.74
N LEU A 317 15.11 -0.16 0.86
CA LEU A 317 14.14 0.77 0.29
C LEU A 317 14.45 0.96 -1.19
N LEU A 318 13.49 0.57 -2.04
CA LEU A 318 13.65 0.58 -3.49
C LEU A 318 12.99 1.81 -4.11
N SER A 319 13.57 2.31 -5.20
CA SER A 319 12.90 3.27 -6.09
C SER A 319 11.69 2.65 -6.77
N ASP A 320 10.76 3.46 -7.30
CA ASP A 320 9.57 2.97 -7.98
C ASP A 320 9.90 2.01 -9.14
N ARG A 321 10.97 2.29 -9.88
CA ARG A 321 11.47 1.41 -10.97
C ARG A 321 11.97 0.07 -10.43
N GLU A 322 12.77 0.08 -9.36
CA GLU A 322 13.30 -1.14 -8.76
C GLU A 322 12.19 -1.96 -8.11
N ARG A 323 11.22 -1.30 -7.48
CA ARG A 323 10.02 -1.92 -6.92
C ARG A 323 9.22 -2.66 -7.99
N HIS A 324 9.03 -2.03 -9.14
CA HIS A 324 8.37 -2.69 -10.28
C HIS A 324 9.14 -3.93 -10.75
N GLN A 325 10.47 -3.83 -10.88
CA GLN A 325 11.33 -4.97 -11.23
C GLN A 325 11.26 -6.09 -10.17
N ALA A 326 11.10 -5.75 -8.89
CA ALA A 326 10.92 -6.73 -7.83
C ALA A 326 9.59 -7.49 -7.96
N PHE A 327 8.49 -6.79 -8.26
CA PHE A 327 7.21 -7.45 -8.56
C PHE A 327 7.28 -8.37 -9.76
N GLU A 328 7.94 -7.95 -10.84
CA GLU A 328 8.15 -8.79 -12.03
C GLU A 328 9.03 -10.01 -11.74
N ALA A 329 10.00 -9.88 -10.83
CA ALA A 329 10.90 -10.96 -10.43
C ALA A 329 10.22 -11.97 -9.50
N ALA A 330 9.20 -11.55 -8.76
CA ALA A 330 8.55 -12.38 -7.76
C ALA A 330 7.75 -13.54 -8.39
N THR A 331 7.78 -14.69 -7.74
CA THR A 331 6.91 -15.83 -8.04
C THR A 331 5.54 -15.62 -7.44
N VAL A 332 5.51 -15.10 -6.20
CA VAL A 332 4.31 -14.76 -5.42
C VAL A 332 4.62 -13.52 -4.58
N VAL A 333 3.65 -12.65 -4.39
CA VAL A 333 3.74 -11.54 -3.43
C VAL A 333 2.94 -11.91 -2.17
N SER A 334 3.57 -11.79 -1.00
CA SER A 334 2.89 -11.98 0.28
C SER A 334 2.28 -10.68 0.78
N CYS A 335 1.02 -10.74 1.19
CA CYS A 335 0.30 -9.66 1.89
C CYS A 335 -0.08 -10.13 3.30
N PRO A 336 0.85 -10.11 4.26
CA PRO A 336 0.66 -10.70 5.58
C PRO A 336 -0.11 -9.81 6.56
N SER A 337 -0.34 -8.54 6.24
CA SER A 337 -0.99 -7.57 7.13
C SER A 337 -2.41 -7.99 7.48
N PRO A 338 -2.76 -8.08 8.78
CA PRO A 338 -4.13 -8.37 9.20
C PRO A 338 -5.08 -7.16 9.04
N TYR A 339 -4.51 -5.96 8.92
CA TYR A 339 -5.26 -4.70 8.87
C TYR A 339 -4.92 -3.93 7.61
N GLU A 340 -5.86 -3.88 6.68
CA GLU A 340 -5.75 -3.12 5.44
C GLU A 340 -7.08 -2.43 5.11
N SER A 341 -7.00 -1.22 4.56
CA SER A 341 -8.15 -0.53 3.96
C SER A 341 -8.18 -0.63 2.44
N LEU A 342 -7.00 -0.87 1.81
CA LEU A 342 -6.87 -1.01 0.35
C LEU A 342 -5.81 -2.05 -0.06
N SER A 343 -4.60 -1.99 0.52
CA SER A 343 -3.41 -2.75 0.11
C SER A 343 -2.86 -2.40 -1.28
N LEU A 344 -2.12 -1.29 -1.35
CA LEU A 344 -1.37 -0.92 -2.57
C LEU A 344 -0.44 -2.04 -3.03
N LEU A 345 0.16 -2.78 -2.09
CA LEU A 345 1.04 -3.91 -2.39
C LEU A 345 0.33 -4.98 -3.25
N ALA A 346 -0.91 -5.33 -2.91
CA ALA A 346 -1.70 -6.30 -3.67
C ALA A 346 -2.04 -5.75 -5.07
N LEU A 347 -2.47 -4.49 -5.15
CA LEU A 347 -2.84 -3.87 -6.43
C LEU A 347 -1.64 -3.74 -7.37
N GLU A 348 -0.48 -3.34 -6.87
CA GLU A 348 0.76 -3.25 -7.65
C GLU A 348 1.25 -4.63 -8.12
N SER A 349 1.12 -5.65 -7.26
CA SER A 349 1.39 -7.04 -7.63
C SER A 349 0.49 -7.50 -8.78
N PHE A 350 -0.81 -7.25 -8.70
CA PHE A 350 -1.76 -7.57 -9.76
C PHE A 350 -1.45 -6.81 -11.06
N ALA A 351 -1.08 -5.52 -10.97
CA ALA A 351 -0.66 -4.74 -12.13
C ALA A 351 0.55 -5.34 -12.85
N ALA A 352 1.53 -5.83 -12.09
CA ALA A 352 2.69 -6.57 -12.62
C ALA A 352 2.31 -7.96 -13.15
N GLY A 353 1.13 -8.47 -12.79
CA GLY A 353 0.65 -9.82 -13.10
C GLY A 353 1.32 -10.89 -12.27
N THR A 354 1.70 -10.55 -11.07
CA THR A 354 2.24 -11.47 -10.06
C THR A 354 1.13 -11.80 -9.07
N PRO A 355 0.86 -13.10 -8.81
CA PRO A 355 -0.21 -13.50 -7.90
C PRO A 355 0.13 -13.19 -6.45
N VAL A 356 -0.92 -13.06 -5.62
CA VAL A 356 -0.82 -12.70 -4.21
C VAL A 356 -1.15 -13.90 -3.31
N LEU A 357 -0.41 -14.03 -2.21
CA LEU A 357 -0.75 -14.88 -1.07
C LEU A 357 -1.06 -13.99 0.13
N ALA A 358 -2.31 -13.99 0.57
CA ALA A 358 -2.88 -12.99 1.47
C ALA A 358 -3.29 -13.57 2.82
N ASN A 359 -3.16 -12.77 3.88
CA ASN A 359 -3.67 -13.12 5.21
C ASN A 359 -5.20 -13.01 5.25
N ALA A 360 -5.89 -14.11 5.57
CA ALA A 360 -7.35 -14.18 5.62
C ALA A 360 -7.98 -13.31 6.74
N ARG A 361 -7.21 -12.88 7.72
CA ARG A 361 -7.70 -11.93 8.75
C ARG A 361 -8.03 -10.56 8.18
N SER A 362 -7.48 -10.20 7.02
CA SER A 362 -7.82 -8.96 6.33
C SER A 362 -8.95 -9.18 5.34
N ALA A 363 -10.17 -8.75 5.68
CA ALA A 363 -11.33 -8.83 4.80
C ALA A 363 -11.10 -8.13 3.44
N VAL A 364 -10.30 -7.06 3.43
CA VAL A 364 -9.91 -6.32 2.21
C VAL A 364 -9.04 -7.19 1.30
N LEU A 365 -8.07 -7.90 1.84
CA LEU A 365 -7.20 -8.78 1.06
C LEU A 365 -7.97 -9.98 0.51
N VAL A 366 -8.85 -10.57 1.33
CA VAL A 366 -9.77 -11.63 0.87
C VAL A 366 -10.68 -11.10 -0.24
N GLU A 367 -11.25 -9.92 -0.08
CA GLU A 367 -12.07 -9.28 -1.13
C GLU A 367 -11.28 -9.14 -2.45
N HIS A 368 -10.04 -8.66 -2.39
CA HIS A 368 -9.20 -8.56 -3.58
C HIS A 368 -8.94 -9.92 -4.22
N CYS A 369 -8.59 -10.95 -3.44
CA CYS A 369 -8.37 -12.30 -3.97
C CYS A 369 -9.63 -12.86 -4.63
N VAL A 370 -10.79 -12.74 -3.98
CA VAL A 370 -12.06 -13.26 -4.49
C VAL A 370 -12.54 -12.52 -5.74
N LYS A 371 -12.53 -11.17 -5.72
CA LYS A 371 -13.00 -10.35 -6.85
C LYS A 371 -12.10 -10.46 -8.07
N SER A 372 -10.79 -10.54 -7.85
CA SER A 372 -9.83 -10.62 -8.93
C SER A 372 -9.60 -12.04 -9.44
N ASN A 373 -9.86 -13.06 -8.60
CA ASN A 373 -9.36 -14.42 -8.79
C ASN A 373 -7.86 -14.43 -9.17
N ALA A 374 -7.06 -13.62 -8.44
CA ALA A 374 -5.64 -13.39 -8.74
C ALA A 374 -4.70 -13.70 -7.57
N GLY A 375 -5.23 -14.33 -6.52
CA GLY A 375 -4.46 -14.73 -5.35
C GLY A 375 -5.16 -15.81 -4.55
N LEU A 376 -4.40 -16.40 -3.63
CA LEU A 376 -4.90 -17.28 -2.59
C LEU A 376 -4.78 -16.58 -1.24
N TYR A 377 -5.49 -17.10 -0.24
CA TYR A 377 -5.40 -16.58 1.14
C TYR A 377 -5.27 -17.74 2.12
N TYR A 378 -4.72 -17.46 3.28
CA TYR A 378 -4.41 -18.42 4.33
C TYR A 378 -4.88 -17.91 5.70
N ALA A 379 -5.34 -18.79 6.57
CA ALA A 379 -5.71 -18.49 7.95
C ALA A 379 -4.60 -18.81 8.95
N ASP A 380 -3.73 -19.77 8.63
CA ASP A 380 -2.65 -20.25 9.50
C ASP A 380 -1.39 -20.67 8.72
N GLY A 381 -0.40 -21.20 9.45
CA GLY A 381 0.90 -21.59 8.88
C GLY A 381 0.84 -22.83 7.99
N ASP A 382 -0.10 -23.73 8.22
CA ASP A 382 -0.25 -24.94 7.42
C ASP A 382 -0.88 -24.59 6.07
N GLU A 383 -1.96 -23.80 6.07
CA GLU A 383 -2.57 -23.26 4.85
C GLU A 383 -1.59 -22.38 4.07
N PHE A 384 -0.78 -21.54 4.77
CA PHE A 384 0.27 -20.76 4.12
C PHE A 384 1.27 -21.64 3.39
N THR A 385 1.74 -22.72 4.04
CA THR A 385 2.73 -23.64 3.50
C THR A 385 2.18 -24.38 2.28
N GLU A 386 0.95 -24.88 2.34
CA GLU A 386 0.30 -25.58 1.23
C GLU A 386 0.02 -24.65 0.04
N ALA A 387 -0.55 -23.47 0.31
CA ALA A 387 -0.86 -22.48 -0.72
C ALA A 387 0.42 -21.98 -1.43
N LEU A 388 1.47 -21.66 -0.66
CA LEU A 388 2.76 -21.26 -1.24
C LEU A 388 3.37 -22.39 -2.06
N SER A 389 3.37 -23.62 -1.55
CA SER A 389 3.87 -24.80 -2.27
C SER A 389 3.14 -25.04 -3.58
N LEU A 390 1.82 -24.90 -3.58
CA LEU A 390 0.99 -24.99 -4.78
C LEU A 390 1.37 -23.90 -5.79
N MET A 391 1.43 -22.65 -5.33
CA MET A 391 1.74 -21.49 -6.19
C MET A 391 3.17 -21.55 -6.73
N VAL A 392 4.12 -22.14 -6.02
CA VAL A 392 5.51 -22.31 -6.49
C VAL A 392 5.60 -23.43 -7.54
N ARG A 393 4.89 -24.52 -7.35
CA ARG A 393 4.95 -25.69 -8.26
C ARG A 393 4.13 -25.55 -9.52
N ASP A 394 2.93 -24.95 -9.42
CA ASP A 394 2.00 -24.85 -10.56
C ASP A 394 2.15 -23.52 -11.31
N GLU A 395 2.93 -23.55 -12.38
CA GLU A 395 3.11 -22.39 -13.25
C GLU A 395 1.83 -22.00 -14.00
N ARG A 396 1.00 -22.95 -14.40
CA ARG A 396 -0.25 -22.65 -15.12
C ARG A 396 -1.20 -21.89 -14.23
N LEU A 397 -1.29 -22.29 -12.96
CA LEU A 397 -2.05 -21.56 -11.95
C LEU A 397 -1.53 -20.12 -11.82
N ARG A 398 -0.22 -19.93 -11.61
CA ARG A 398 0.37 -18.58 -11.49
C ARG A 398 0.09 -17.71 -12.70
N MET A 399 0.21 -18.28 -13.91
CA MET A 399 -0.08 -17.54 -15.15
C MET A 399 -1.56 -17.15 -15.24
N ALA A 400 -2.48 -18.01 -14.82
CA ALA A 400 -3.91 -17.71 -14.79
C ALA A 400 -4.21 -16.60 -13.79
N LEU A 401 -3.75 -16.75 -12.53
CA LEU A 401 -3.91 -15.73 -11.48
C LEU A 401 -3.32 -14.39 -11.91
N GLY A 402 -2.12 -14.40 -12.50
CA GLY A 402 -1.47 -13.17 -12.97
C GLY A 402 -2.21 -12.47 -14.11
N ARG A 403 -2.85 -13.19 -15.04
CA ARG A 403 -3.74 -12.59 -16.06
C ARG A 403 -4.95 -11.96 -15.41
N ASN A 404 -5.61 -12.69 -14.54
CA ASN A 404 -6.80 -12.22 -13.81
C ASN A 404 -6.49 -10.94 -13.02
N GLY A 405 -5.33 -10.88 -12.35
CA GLY A 405 -4.88 -9.70 -11.63
C GLY A 405 -4.75 -8.47 -12.53
N ARG A 406 -4.11 -8.60 -13.69
CA ARG A 406 -3.99 -7.50 -14.65
C ARG A 406 -5.35 -7.04 -15.18
N ASP A 407 -6.25 -7.96 -15.46
CA ASP A 407 -7.59 -7.63 -15.96
C ASP A 407 -8.43 -6.93 -14.86
N TYR A 408 -8.29 -7.37 -13.61
CA TYR A 408 -8.90 -6.70 -12.46
C TYR A 408 -8.43 -5.26 -12.29
N ILE A 409 -7.11 -5.02 -12.39
CA ILE A 409 -6.55 -3.67 -12.32
C ILE A 409 -7.03 -2.81 -13.50
N ARG A 410 -7.00 -3.35 -14.72
CA ARG A 410 -7.45 -2.61 -15.90
C ARG A 410 -8.92 -2.18 -15.81
N SER A 411 -9.77 -3.01 -15.25
CA SER A 411 -11.20 -2.74 -15.14
C SER A 411 -11.58 -1.81 -14.00
N ASN A 412 -10.83 -1.83 -12.88
CA ASN A 412 -11.28 -1.20 -11.63
C ASN A 412 -10.34 -0.10 -11.11
N TYR A 413 -9.03 -0.21 -11.37
CA TYR A 413 -7.99 0.60 -10.73
C TYR A 413 -7.09 1.36 -11.71
N ARG A 414 -7.47 1.49 -12.97
CA ARG A 414 -6.82 2.47 -13.86
C ARG A 414 -7.14 3.89 -13.39
N TRP A 415 -6.20 4.79 -13.58
CA TRP A 415 -6.39 6.18 -13.15
C TRP A 415 -7.60 6.86 -13.78
N ASP A 416 -7.89 6.64 -15.05
CA ASP A 416 -9.08 7.19 -15.73
C ASP A 416 -10.40 6.68 -15.09
N VAL A 417 -10.45 5.40 -14.70
CA VAL A 417 -11.60 4.82 -14.00
C VAL A 417 -11.78 5.46 -12.62
N VAL A 418 -10.69 5.56 -11.85
CA VAL A 418 -10.69 6.10 -10.48
C VAL A 418 -11.01 7.60 -10.49
N LEU A 419 -10.37 8.38 -11.36
CA LEU A 419 -10.65 9.82 -11.50
C LEU A 419 -12.10 10.08 -11.92
N GLY A 420 -12.64 9.26 -12.84
CA GLY A 420 -14.05 9.34 -13.20
C GLY A 420 -15.01 9.07 -12.03
N LYS A 421 -14.62 8.24 -11.03
CA LYS A 421 -15.41 8.07 -9.79
C LYS A 421 -15.33 9.33 -8.91
N TRP A 422 -14.15 9.94 -8.76
CA TRP A 422 -13.98 11.20 -8.06
C TRP A 422 -14.83 12.32 -8.67
N ASP A 423 -14.79 12.47 -10.00
CA ASP A 423 -15.57 13.49 -10.71
C ASP A 423 -17.07 13.31 -10.50
N ARG A 424 -17.56 12.06 -10.52
CA ARG A 424 -18.97 11.75 -10.19
C ARG A 424 -19.33 12.10 -8.76
N LEU A 425 -18.45 11.79 -7.79
CA LEU A 425 -18.67 12.14 -6.39
C LEU A 425 -18.74 13.65 -6.19
N PHE A 426 -17.83 14.42 -6.80
CA PHE A 426 -17.86 15.87 -6.77
C PHE A 426 -19.12 16.46 -7.42
N ALA A 427 -19.55 15.90 -8.55
CA ALA A 427 -20.79 16.34 -9.22
C ALA A 427 -22.03 16.07 -8.35
N LYS A 428 -22.14 14.87 -7.75
CA LYS A 428 -23.22 14.53 -6.82
C LYS A 428 -23.26 15.50 -5.64
N LEU A 429 -22.10 15.79 -5.04
CA LEU A 429 -21.99 16.70 -3.89
C LEU A 429 -22.42 18.14 -4.26
N ARG A 430 -22.05 18.60 -5.45
CA ARG A 430 -22.46 19.94 -5.95
C ARG A 430 -23.97 20.03 -6.18
N ASN A 431 -24.59 18.96 -6.69
CA ASN A 431 -26.02 18.95 -6.99
C ASN A 431 -26.91 18.74 -5.73
N ALA A 432 -26.31 18.27 -4.63
CA ALA A 432 -27.02 18.11 -3.34
C ALA A 432 -27.03 19.39 -2.49
N ARG A 433 -26.34 20.44 -2.91
CA ARG A 433 -26.32 21.79 -2.29
C ARG A 433 -27.40 22.68 -2.89
#